data_ed746f59714645f81f648280a692b062
#
_entry.id   ed746f59714645f81f648280a692b062
#
_cell.length_a   1.000
_cell.length_b   1.000
_cell.length_c   1.000
_cell.angle_alpha   90.00
_cell.angle_beta   90.00
_cell.angle_gamma   90.00
#
_symmetry.space_group_name_H-M   'P 1'
#
loop_
_entity.id
_entity.type
_entity.pdbx_description
1 polymer ?
#
loop_
_entity_poly.entity_id
_entity_poly.type
_entity_poly.pdbx_seq_one_letter_code
_entity_poly.pdbx_strand_id
1 'polypeptide(L)'
;KNVIFPLGDKLKTEVRTLARTALLPVSEKKDSTGICFIGERPFAKFLSEYFPDNPGNIKDLKGQTLGTHQGLQYYTLGQRQGLGIGGLANQDGAPWYVTDKKLGTNELIVVQGKNHSSLLKNWLKASSASWVNGPTSGLVEGAAIKCWAKSRYRQTDQPCTAILSKNQTIEVYFEKPQR
;
A
#
# COMPACT_ATOMS: atom_id res chain seq x y z
N LYS A 1 5.45 -25.64 -11.59
CA LYS A 1 6.89 -25.74 -11.95
C LYS A 1 7.14 -25.89 -13.47
N ASN A 2 6.11 -25.82 -14.31
CA ASN A 2 6.23 -26.05 -15.77
C ASN A 2 6.07 -24.77 -16.59
N VAL A 3 6.31 -23.60 -15.98
CA VAL A 3 6.25 -22.32 -16.66
C VAL A 3 7.66 -21.80 -16.88
N ILE A 4 7.97 -21.43 -18.12
CA ILE A 4 9.24 -20.83 -18.52
C ILE A 4 9.05 -19.32 -18.68
N PHE A 5 9.93 -18.54 -18.09
CA PHE A 5 9.99 -17.08 -18.22
C PHE A 5 11.26 -16.68 -18.98
N PRO A 6 11.27 -16.72 -20.32
CA PRO A 6 12.49 -16.50 -21.12
C PRO A 6 13.15 -15.13 -20.92
N LEU A 7 12.40 -14.14 -20.45
CA LEU A 7 12.86 -12.78 -20.20
C LEU A 7 12.97 -12.46 -18.70
N GLY A 8 12.83 -13.45 -17.82
CA GLY A 8 12.75 -13.26 -16.37
C GLY A 8 13.97 -12.57 -15.75
N ASP A 9 15.15 -12.79 -16.33
CA ASP A 9 16.42 -12.22 -15.85
C ASP A 9 16.75 -10.85 -16.45
N LYS A 10 15.87 -10.31 -17.30
CA LYS A 10 16.13 -9.07 -18.03
C LYS A 10 15.33 -7.90 -17.48
N LEU A 11 15.96 -6.75 -17.40
CA LEU A 11 15.28 -5.49 -17.12
C LEU A 11 14.40 -5.09 -18.32
N LYS A 12 13.31 -4.38 -18.07
CA LYS A 12 12.39 -3.95 -19.13
C LYS A 12 13.06 -3.09 -20.20
N THR A 13 14.04 -2.29 -19.84
CA THR A 13 14.86 -1.51 -20.77
C THR A 13 15.63 -2.40 -21.73
N GLU A 14 16.22 -3.50 -21.25
CA GLU A 14 16.93 -4.48 -22.06
C GLU A 14 15.97 -5.22 -22.98
N VAL A 15 14.79 -5.64 -22.47
CA VAL A 15 13.75 -6.27 -23.28
C VAL A 15 13.29 -5.36 -24.42
N ARG A 16 13.09 -4.06 -24.17
CA ARG A 16 12.75 -3.08 -25.21
C ARG A 16 13.87 -2.91 -26.25
N THR A 17 15.12 -2.91 -25.82
CA THR A 17 16.27 -2.84 -26.73
C THR A 17 16.32 -4.08 -27.62
N LEU A 18 16.16 -5.27 -27.07
CA LEU A 18 16.08 -6.50 -27.84
C LEU A 18 14.92 -6.50 -28.84
N ALA A 19 13.75 -6.01 -28.42
CA ALA A 19 12.59 -5.89 -29.31
C ALA A 19 12.82 -4.92 -30.48
N ARG A 20 13.53 -3.80 -30.24
CA ARG A 20 13.93 -2.87 -31.30
C ARG A 20 14.92 -3.51 -32.26
N THR A 21 15.96 -4.17 -31.73
CA THR A 21 16.97 -4.88 -32.54
C THR A 21 16.32 -5.98 -33.39
N ALA A 22 15.31 -6.65 -32.85
CA ALA A 22 14.53 -7.68 -33.55
C ALA A 22 13.44 -7.08 -34.47
N LEU A 23 13.36 -5.75 -34.62
CA LEU A 23 12.38 -5.03 -35.44
C LEU A 23 10.92 -5.40 -35.10
N LEU A 24 10.63 -5.70 -33.83
CA LEU A 24 9.26 -6.03 -33.42
C LEU A 24 8.37 -4.77 -33.37
N PRO A 25 7.19 -4.79 -34.00
CA PRO A 25 6.30 -3.61 -34.09
C PRO A 25 5.78 -3.14 -32.73
N VAL A 26 5.88 -3.99 -31.71
CA VAL A 26 5.45 -3.69 -30.34
C VAL A 26 6.54 -3.08 -29.45
N SER A 27 7.76 -2.87 -29.98
CA SER A 27 8.91 -2.36 -29.21
C SER A 27 8.63 -1.02 -28.55
N GLU A 28 7.86 -0.14 -29.20
CA GLU A 28 7.47 1.19 -28.69
C GLU A 28 6.08 1.26 -28.08
N LYS A 29 5.39 0.12 -27.98
CA LYS A 29 4.04 0.10 -27.40
C LYS A 29 4.08 0.55 -25.94
N LYS A 30 3.24 1.54 -25.61
CA LYS A 30 3.07 2.03 -24.24
C LYS A 30 2.65 0.89 -23.32
N ASP A 31 3.18 0.89 -22.10
CA ASP A 31 2.78 -0.08 -21.10
C ASP A 31 1.30 0.07 -20.76
N SER A 32 0.62 -1.05 -20.55
CA SER A 32 -0.72 -1.03 -20.03
C SER A 32 -0.72 -0.47 -18.61
N THR A 33 -1.47 0.60 -18.40
CA THR A 33 -1.67 1.23 -17.10
C THR A 33 -3.10 0.94 -16.63
N GLY A 34 -3.25 0.52 -15.39
CA GLY A 34 -4.57 0.21 -14.82
C GLY A 34 -4.98 -1.27 -14.93
N ILE A 35 -6.17 -1.56 -14.44
CA ILE A 35 -6.77 -2.90 -14.50
C ILE A 35 -7.51 -3.02 -15.84
N CYS A 36 -7.23 -4.07 -16.62
CA CYS A 36 -7.65 -4.22 -18.02
C CYS A 36 -9.13 -4.03 -18.27
N PHE A 37 -10.02 -4.39 -17.35
CA PHE A 37 -11.47 -4.25 -17.49
C PHE A 37 -12.06 -3.02 -16.79
N ILE A 38 -11.25 -2.25 -16.04
CA ILE A 38 -11.66 -0.96 -15.46
C ILE A 38 -11.31 0.19 -16.40
N GLY A 39 -10.26 0.04 -17.21
CA GLY A 39 -9.75 1.07 -18.09
C GLY A 39 -9.04 2.22 -17.35
N GLU A 40 -8.69 3.27 -18.09
CA GLU A 40 -8.06 4.48 -17.54
C GLU A 40 -9.14 5.43 -16.97
N ARG A 41 -9.67 5.12 -15.78
CA ARG A 41 -10.65 5.98 -15.10
C ARG A 41 -10.06 6.52 -13.79
N PRO A 42 -10.40 7.74 -13.40
CA PRO A 42 -10.09 8.21 -12.05
C PRO A 42 -10.69 7.26 -11.01
N PHE A 43 -9.87 6.77 -10.10
CA PHE A 43 -10.27 5.74 -9.12
C PHE A 43 -11.51 6.14 -8.29
N ALA A 44 -11.59 7.40 -7.87
CA ALA A 44 -12.73 7.90 -7.13
C ALA A 44 -14.03 7.81 -7.95
N LYS A 45 -13.99 8.20 -9.25
CA LYS A 45 -15.15 8.11 -10.14
C LYS A 45 -15.59 6.67 -10.37
N PHE A 46 -14.64 5.74 -10.51
CA PHE A 46 -14.96 4.32 -10.61
C PHE A 46 -15.64 3.80 -9.35
N LEU A 47 -15.11 4.13 -8.15
CA LEU A 47 -15.70 3.68 -6.90
C LEU A 47 -17.10 4.26 -6.65
N SER A 48 -17.37 5.51 -7.06
CA SER A 48 -18.69 6.13 -6.85
C SER A 48 -19.83 5.45 -7.61
N GLU A 49 -19.52 4.67 -8.67
CA GLU A 49 -20.51 3.86 -9.38
C GLU A 49 -21.01 2.67 -8.53
N TYR A 50 -20.22 2.20 -7.56
CA TYR A 50 -20.50 1.01 -6.74
C TYR A 50 -20.80 1.33 -5.28
N PHE A 51 -20.26 2.42 -4.77
CA PHE A 51 -20.38 2.83 -3.38
C PHE A 51 -20.97 4.24 -3.30
N PRO A 52 -22.13 4.41 -2.70
CA PRO A 52 -22.70 5.74 -2.50
C PRO A 52 -21.78 6.59 -1.63
N ASP A 53 -21.79 7.89 -1.87
CA ASP A 53 -21.07 8.83 -1.04
C ASP A 53 -21.59 8.80 0.40
N ASN A 54 -20.68 8.74 1.34
CA ASN A 54 -20.97 8.79 2.76
C ASN A 54 -20.04 9.84 3.40
N PRO A 55 -20.38 11.14 3.27
CA PRO A 55 -19.51 12.21 3.74
C PRO A 55 -19.37 12.21 5.25
N GLY A 56 -18.19 12.59 5.72
CA GLY A 56 -17.87 12.68 7.13
C GLY A 56 -16.77 13.71 7.40
N ASN A 57 -16.37 13.84 8.64
CA ASN A 57 -15.39 14.83 9.05
C ASN A 57 -13.96 14.34 8.87
N ILE A 58 -13.07 15.20 8.40
CA ILE A 58 -11.63 15.04 8.48
C ILE A 58 -11.16 15.75 9.75
N LYS A 59 -10.51 15.01 10.66
CA LYS A 59 -10.04 15.51 11.95
C LYS A 59 -8.55 15.27 12.16
N ASP A 60 -7.93 16.15 12.93
CA ASP A 60 -6.59 15.89 13.47
C ASP A 60 -6.65 14.98 14.71
N LEU A 61 -5.47 14.65 15.27
CA LEU A 61 -5.38 13.83 16.50
C LEU A 61 -5.95 14.54 17.75
N LYS A 62 -6.11 15.84 17.72
CA LYS A 62 -6.71 16.64 18.82
C LYS A 62 -8.22 16.70 18.71
N GLY A 63 -8.82 16.14 17.63
CA GLY A 63 -10.24 16.15 17.36
C GLY A 63 -10.74 17.40 16.65
N GLN A 64 -9.84 18.32 16.26
CA GLN A 64 -10.20 19.50 15.48
C GLN A 64 -10.64 19.08 14.07
N THR A 65 -11.81 19.56 13.63
CA THR A 65 -12.29 19.36 12.27
C THR A 65 -11.53 20.28 11.31
N LEU A 66 -10.93 19.69 10.29
CA LEU A 66 -10.12 20.35 9.26
C LEU A 66 -10.85 20.45 7.92
N GLY A 67 -11.88 19.62 7.72
CA GLY A 67 -12.64 19.56 6.47
C GLY A 67 -13.60 18.39 6.46
N THR A 68 -14.09 18.04 5.27
CA THR A 68 -15.01 16.93 5.04
C THR A 68 -14.47 16.01 3.96
N HIS A 69 -14.78 14.72 4.06
CA HIS A 69 -14.48 13.72 3.04
C HIS A 69 -15.77 13.18 2.40
N GLN A 70 -15.69 12.63 1.20
CA GLN A 70 -16.83 12.06 0.46
C GLN A 70 -17.22 10.65 0.91
N GLY A 71 -16.32 9.96 1.61
CA GLY A 71 -16.52 8.60 2.09
C GLY A 71 -15.19 7.94 2.44
N LEU A 72 -15.11 7.19 3.54
CA LEU A 72 -13.87 6.55 4.00
C LEU A 72 -13.29 5.54 3.01
N GLN A 73 -14.12 4.99 2.10
CA GLN A 73 -13.70 4.05 1.05
C GLN A 73 -12.73 4.67 0.04
N TYR A 74 -12.74 6.00 -0.14
CA TYR A 74 -11.86 6.69 -1.08
C TYR A 74 -10.44 6.93 -0.55
N TYR A 75 -10.19 6.63 0.72
CA TYR A 75 -8.91 6.94 1.36
C TYR A 75 -8.18 5.69 1.83
N THR A 76 -6.86 5.75 1.77
CA THR A 76 -5.96 4.69 2.25
C THR A 76 -5.04 5.24 3.33
N LEU A 77 -4.68 4.44 4.32
CA LEU A 77 -3.71 4.84 5.35
C LEU A 77 -2.39 5.27 4.69
N GLY A 78 -1.85 6.39 5.15
CA GLY A 78 -0.66 7.03 4.58
C GLY A 78 -0.91 7.85 3.32
N GLN A 79 -2.15 7.95 2.83
CA GLN A 79 -2.49 8.79 1.67
C GLN A 79 -2.26 10.26 1.99
N ARG A 80 -1.70 11.00 1.01
CA ARG A 80 -1.48 12.45 1.06
C ARG A 80 -2.43 13.21 0.14
N GLN A 81 -2.62 12.71 -1.08
CA GLN A 81 -3.36 13.42 -2.12
C GLN A 81 -4.88 13.28 -1.93
N GLY A 82 -5.64 14.27 -2.40
CA GLY A 82 -7.10 14.22 -2.42
C GLY A 82 -7.78 14.49 -1.07
N LEU A 83 -7.08 15.03 -0.08
CA LEU A 83 -7.66 15.37 1.22
C LEU A 83 -8.43 16.70 1.22
N GLY A 84 -8.09 17.63 0.31
CA GLY A 84 -8.78 18.92 0.21
C GLY A 84 -8.59 19.87 1.40
N ILE A 85 -7.65 19.59 2.30
CA ILE A 85 -7.41 20.34 3.54
C ILE A 85 -6.09 21.12 3.52
N GLY A 86 -5.63 21.54 2.34
CA GLY A 86 -4.41 22.36 2.21
C GLY A 86 -4.66 23.84 2.54
N GLY A 87 -3.61 24.55 2.97
CA GLY A 87 -3.64 26.01 3.15
C GLY A 87 -4.37 26.50 4.40
N LEU A 88 -4.54 25.67 5.42
CA LEU A 88 -5.11 26.08 6.68
C LEU A 88 -4.19 27.08 7.40
N ALA A 89 -4.76 28.19 7.89
CA ALA A 89 -4.05 29.20 8.65
C ALA A 89 -3.45 28.60 9.95
N ASN A 90 -2.30 29.13 10.37
CA ASN A 90 -1.59 28.73 11.61
C ASN A 90 -0.99 27.32 11.62
N GLN A 91 -0.60 26.76 10.45
CA GLN A 91 0.06 25.48 10.35
C GLN A 91 1.40 25.64 9.62
N ASP A 92 2.36 24.76 9.94
CA ASP A 92 3.75 24.80 9.44
C ASP A 92 3.90 24.50 7.93
N GLY A 93 2.79 24.41 7.19
CA GLY A 93 2.78 24.14 5.75
C GLY A 93 3.12 22.69 5.36
N ALA A 94 3.43 21.82 6.32
CA ALA A 94 3.73 20.43 6.03
C ALA A 94 2.49 19.69 5.51
N PRO A 95 2.65 18.72 4.58
CA PRO A 95 1.53 17.98 4.02
C PRO A 95 0.80 17.12 5.06
N TRP A 96 -0.50 16.95 4.85
CA TRP A 96 -1.35 16.06 5.64
C TRP A 96 -1.32 14.63 5.12
N TYR A 97 -1.45 13.67 6.05
CA TYR A 97 -1.47 12.23 5.77
C TYR A 97 -2.55 11.53 6.58
N VAL A 98 -3.24 10.59 5.94
CA VAL A 98 -4.23 9.75 6.62
C VAL A 98 -3.51 8.80 7.58
N THR A 99 -3.89 8.84 8.85
CA THR A 99 -3.34 7.93 9.88
C THR A 99 -4.35 6.90 10.37
N ASP A 100 -5.66 7.21 10.33
CA ASP A 100 -6.69 6.28 10.79
C ASP A 100 -8.04 6.55 10.10
N LYS A 101 -8.94 5.56 10.16
CA LYS A 101 -10.33 5.62 9.70
C LYS A 101 -11.22 5.12 10.80
N LYS A 102 -11.98 5.99 11.43
CA LYS A 102 -12.96 5.62 12.45
C LYS A 102 -14.30 5.27 11.81
N LEU A 103 -14.51 4.00 11.53
CA LEU A 103 -15.72 3.53 10.83
C LEU A 103 -17.01 3.83 11.61
N GLY A 104 -17.01 3.69 12.93
CA GLY A 104 -18.19 3.90 13.77
C GLY A 104 -18.69 5.34 13.82
N THR A 105 -17.80 6.33 13.68
CA THR A 105 -18.13 7.76 13.69
C THR A 105 -18.00 8.40 12.31
N ASN A 106 -17.62 7.61 11.27
CA ASN A 106 -17.38 8.09 9.92
C ASN A 106 -16.38 9.26 9.87
N GLU A 107 -15.25 9.13 10.59
CA GLU A 107 -14.21 10.15 10.67
C GLU A 107 -12.92 9.69 10.04
N LEU A 108 -12.30 10.57 9.24
CA LEU A 108 -10.97 10.39 8.68
C LEU A 108 -9.96 11.13 9.56
N ILE A 109 -9.02 10.42 10.16
CA ILE A 109 -8.02 11.02 11.03
C ILE A 109 -6.73 11.27 10.23
N VAL A 110 -6.23 12.49 10.32
CA VAL A 110 -5.05 12.94 9.60
C VAL A 110 -4.00 13.54 10.52
N VAL A 111 -2.75 13.50 10.07
CA VAL A 111 -1.61 14.10 10.76
C VAL A 111 -0.75 14.88 9.77
N GLN A 112 -0.07 15.89 10.28
CA GLN A 112 0.85 16.70 9.49
C GLN A 112 2.26 16.10 9.50
N GLY A 113 2.95 16.15 8.36
CA GLY A 113 4.31 15.66 8.22
C GLY A 113 4.43 14.16 7.92
N LYS A 114 5.31 13.83 6.97
CA LYS A 114 5.52 12.44 6.48
C LYS A 114 6.11 11.47 7.50
N ASN A 115 6.77 11.99 8.53
CA ASN A 115 7.48 11.19 9.55
C ASN A 115 6.76 11.18 10.90
N HIS A 116 5.48 11.59 10.94
CA HIS A 116 4.72 11.58 12.17
C HIS A 116 4.61 10.15 12.73
N SER A 117 4.84 10.00 14.05
CA SER A 117 4.90 8.68 14.70
C SER A 117 3.65 7.81 14.51
N SER A 118 2.47 8.43 14.42
CA SER A 118 1.21 7.71 14.18
C SER A 118 1.12 7.04 12.80
N LEU A 119 1.98 7.43 11.85
CA LEU A 119 2.07 6.81 10.52
C LEU A 119 2.98 5.58 10.52
N LEU A 120 3.68 5.33 11.61
CA LEU A 120 4.71 4.31 11.72
C LEU A 120 4.23 3.18 12.62
N LYS A 121 4.48 1.94 12.20
CA LYS A 121 4.21 0.73 12.98
C LYS A 121 5.44 -0.18 12.94
N ASN A 122 5.76 -0.79 14.06
CA ASN A 122 6.86 -1.76 14.15
C ASN A 122 6.38 -3.20 14.02
N TRP A 123 5.08 -3.43 13.87
CA TRP A 123 4.52 -4.76 13.69
C TRP A 123 3.35 -4.74 12.71
N LEU A 124 3.10 -5.89 12.10
CA LEU A 124 1.90 -6.15 11.29
C LEU A 124 1.44 -7.59 11.50
N LYS A 125 0.16 -7.82 11.22
CA LYS A 125 -0.46 -9.14 11.17
C LYS A 125 -1.02 -9.36 9.77
N ALA A 126 -0.64 -10.48 9.15
CA ALA A 126 -1.11 -10.89 7.85
C ALA A 126 -1.86 -12.22 7.97
N SER A 127 -2.97 -12.37 7.28
CA SER A 127 -3.75 -13.61 7.17
C SER A 127 -3.60 -14.23 5.78
N SER A 128 -3.95 -15.50 5.66
CA SER A 128 -3.93 -16.22 4.38
C SER A 128 -2.56 -16.24 3.71
N ALA A 129 -1.52 -16.56 4.48
CA ALA A 129 -0.17 -16.67 3.97
C ALA A 129 -0.09 -17.67 2.80
N SER A 130 0.51 -17.24 1.69
CA SER A 130 0.78 -18.09 0.51
C SER A 130 2.26 -18.34 0.39
N TRP A 131 2.64 -19.61 0.31
CA TRP A 131 4.03 -20.05 0.24
C TRP A 131 4.43 -20.40 -1.19
N VAL A 132 5.39 -19.70 -1.75
CA VAL A 132 5.84 -19.92 -3.15
C VAL A 132 6.44 -21.31 -3.34
N ASN A 133 7.25 -21.79 -2.39
CA ASN A 133 7.92 -23.08 -2.43
C ASN A 133 7.38 -24.09 -1.39
N GLY A 134 6.16 -23.88 -0.90
CA GLY A 134 5.61 -24.62 0.23
C GLY A 134 6.09 -24.08 1.58
N PRO A 135 5.53 -24.56 2.70
CA PRO A 135 5.95 -24.13 4.03
C PRO A 135 7.45 -24.40 4.20
N THR A 136 8.19 -23.41 4.69
CA THR A 136 9.61 -23.56 4.95
C THR A 136 9.81 -24.64 6.03
N SER A 137 10.67 -25.62 5.79
CA SER A 137 11.04 -26.62 6.79
C SER A 137 11.57 -25.89 8.04
N GLY A 138 10.91 -26.13 9.19
CA GLY A 138 11.19 -25.43 10.45
C GLY A 138 10.23 -24.29 10.81
N LEU A 139 9.29 -23.93 9.94
CA LEU A 139 8.20 -23.00 10.24
C LEU A 139 7.08 -23.78 10.96
N VAL A 140 7.29 -24.08 12.23
CA VAL A 140 6.25 -24.61 13.09
C VAL A 140 5.48 -23.47 13.75
N GLU A 141 4.23 -23.72 14.08
CA GLU A 141 3.38 -22.76 14.80
C GLU A 141 4.08 -22.28 16.09
N GLY A 142 4.14 -20.97 16.29
CA GLY A 142 4.81 -20.34 17.43
C GLY A 142 6.31 -20.13 17.29
N ALA A 143 6.95 -20.70 16.26
CA ALA A 143 8.38 -20.46 16.04
C ALA A 143 8.64 -19.04 15.51
N ALA A 144 9.63 -18.38 16.08
CA ALA A 144 10.11 -17.08 15.63
C ALA A 144 11.26 -17.26 14.62
N ILE A 145 11.13 -16.64 13.47
CA ILE A 145 12.13 -16.71 12.39
C ILE A 145 12.63 -15.32 12.06
N LYS A 146 13.95 -15.13 12.12
CA LYS A 146 14.59 -13.92 11.61
C LYS A 146 14.59 -13.96 10.09
N CYS A 147 14.05 -12.94 9.47
CA CYS A 147 13.92 -12.83 8.03
C CYS A 147 13.91 -11.37 7.58
N TRP A 148 13.70 -11.16 6.30
CA TRP A 148 13.54 -9.85 5.70
C TRP A 148 12.14 -9.76 5.11
N ALA A 149 11.46 -8.63 5.35
CA ALA A 149 10.13 -8.40 4.82
C ALA A 149 9.95 -6.96 4.35
N LYS A 150 8.96 -6.75 3.50
CA LYS A 150 8.49 -5.42 3.09
C LYS A 150 6.97 -5.38 3.12
N SER A 151 6.43 -4.25 3.54
CA SER A 151 4.99 -3.99 3.57
C SER A 151 4.46 -3.40 2.27
N ARG A 152 5.34 -2.94 1.37
CA ARG A 152 4.99 -2.33 0.08
C ARG A 152 5.90 -2.83 -1.04
N TYR A 153 5.37 -2.99 -2.23
CA TYR A 153 6.10 -3.53 -3.40
C TYR A 153 7.43 -2.81 -3.71
N ARG A 154 7.46 -1.48 -3.62
CA ARG A 154 8.67 -0.67 -3.94
C ARG A 154 9.57 -0.39 -2.74
N GLN A 155 9.27 -0.93 -1.60
CA GLN A 155 10.09 -0.80 -0.39
C GLN A 155 11.27 -1.78 -0.48
N THR A 156 12.44 -1.38 0.03
CA THR A 156 13.54 -2.31 0.29
C THR A 156 13.19 -3.23 1.44
N ASP A 157 13.66 -4.48 1.36
CA ASP A 157 13.45 -5.45 2.43
C ASP A 157 14.01 -4.94 3.76
N GLN A 158 13.29 -5.17 4.85
CA GLN A 158 13.64 -4.73 6.19
C GLN A 158 13.82 -5.92 7.11
N PRO A 159 14.83 -5.90 8.00
CA PRO A 159 15.05 -6.99 8.96
C PRO A 159 13.86 -7.06 9.93
N CYS A 160 13.40 -8.27 10.17
CA CYS A 160 12.25 -8.52 11.03
C CYS A 160 12.29 -9.92 11.63
N THR A 161 11.41 -10.14 12.59
CA THR A 161 11.09 -11.46 13.13
C THR A 161 9.65 -11.79 12.74
N ALA A 162 9.45 -12.92 12.07
CA ALA A 162 8.15 -13.43 11.72
C ALA A 162 7.76 -14.61 12.63
N ILE A 163 6.52 -14.63 13.08
CA ILE A 163 5.95 -15.69 13.91
C ILE A 163 4.72 -16.24 13.20
N LEU A 164 4.71 -17.54 12.93
CA LEU A 164 3.55 -18.21 12.36
C LEU A 164 2.56 -18.50 13.48
N SER A 165 1.37 -17.96 13.38
CA SER A 165 0.23 -18.22 14.28
C SER A 165 -0.78 -19.16 13.62
N LYS A 166 -1.82 -19.57 14.38
CA LYS A 166 -2.93 -20.40 13.87
C LYS A 166 -3.57 -19.79 12.61
N ASN A 167 -4.21 -20.66 11.82
CA ASN A 167 -4.99 -20.28 10.63
C ASN A 167 -4.18 -19.50 9.56
N GLN A 168 -2.92 -19.91 9.30
CA GLN A 168 -2.06 -19.27 8.30
C GLN A 168 -1.89 -17.76 8.53
N THR A 169 -1.92 -17.34 9.79
CA THR A 169 -1.65 -15.97 10.18
C THR A 169 -0.18 -15.81 10.49
N ILE A 170 0.43 -14.73 10.03
CA ILE A 170 1.82 -14.37 10.32
C ILE A 170 1.83 -13.03 11.04
N GLU A 171 2.52 -12.96 12.16
CA GLU A 171 2.86 -11.72 12.85
C GLU A 171 4.30 -11.37 12.53
N VAL A 172 4.54 -10.14 12.08
CA VAL A 172 5.86 -9.65 11.69
C VAL A 172 6.24 -8.46 12.54
N TYR A 173 7.37 -8.56 13.20
CA TYR A 173 7.95 -7.52 14.07
C TYR A 173 9.20 -6.97 13.43
N PHE A 174 9.15 -5.73 12.96
CA PHE A 174 10.28 -5.04 12.33
C PHE A 174 11.22 -4.44 13.36
N GLU A 175 12.53 -4.47 13.10
CA GLU A 175 13.53 -3.81 13.94
C GLU A 175 13.40 -2.28 13.93
N LYS A 176 12.92 -1.71 12.79
CA LYS A 176 12.64 -0.28 12.65
C LYS A 176 11.19 -0.09 12.25
N PRO A 177 10.49 0.95 12.79
CA PRO A 177 9.11 1.23 12.42
C PRO A 177 8.94 1.41 10.90
N GLN A 178 7.90 0.81 10.36
CA GLN A 178 7.53 0.85 8.95
C GLN A 178 6.29 1.74 8.76
N ARG A 179 6.17 2.29 7.53
CA ARG A 179 5.04 3.15 7.15
C ARG A 179 4.05 2.39 6.28
#